data_5bb93a5d1a8da3f6ade58c824fc43f1e
#
_entry.id   5bb93a5d1a8da3f6ade58c824fc43f1e
#
_cell.length_a   1.000
_cell.length_b   1.000
_cell.length_c   1.000
_cell.angle_alpha   90.00
_cell.angle_beta   90.00
_cell.angle_gamma   90.00
#
_symmetry.space_group_name_H-M   'P 1'
#
loop_
_entity.id
_entity.type
_entity.pdbx_description
1 polymer ?
#
loop_
_entity_poly.entity_id
_entity_poly.type
_entity_poly.pdbx_seq_one_letter_code
_entity_poly.pdbx_strand_id
1 'polypeptide(L)'
;LSIVDDQFNTPTLADNLSENIIKMITKDVQGIFHTTGLSCINRLDFSRKLAERFGYSNSLISPCSSTELKQIAKRPKQSCLNCDKIIKKGIHLLEIDQSIKIMYEQIKKEEPEIIGKMLK
;
A
#
# COMPACT_ATOMS: atom_id res chain seq x y z
N LEU A 1 -4.59 11.04 -14.47
CA LEU A 1 -5.21 10.86 -13.15
C LEU A 1 -4.73 11.96 -12.18
N SER A 2 -5.65 12.66 -11.51
CA SER A 2 -5.29 13.60 -10.44
C SER A 2 -5.25 12.88 -9.10
N ILE A 3 -4.09 12.89 -8.45
CA ILE A 3 -3.84 12.16 -7.19
C ILE A 3 -3.37 13.14 -6.12
N VAL A 4 -3.95 13.05 -4.92
CA VAL A 4 -3.58 13.91 -3.79
C VAL A 4 -2.15 13.62 -3.30
N ASP A 5 -1.39 14.68 -3.04
CA ASP A 5 -0.02 14.64 -2.54
C ASP A 5 0.11 14.95 -1.04
N ASP A 6 -0.97 15.44 -0.41
CA ASP A 6 -1.01 15.89 0.98
C ASP A 6 -1.71 14.90 1.95
N GLN A 7 -1.94 13.64 1.52
CA GLN A 7 -2.52 12.58 2.35
C GLN A 7 -1.57 11.39 2.45
N PHE A 8 -1.08 11.12 3.67
CA PHE A 8 -0.16 10.03 3.99
C PHE A 8 -0.88 8.88 4.67
N ASN A 9 -0.52 7.65 4.30
CA ASN A 9 -1.02 6.42 4.91
C ASN A 9 0.04 5.30 4.84
N THR A 10 -0.30 4.13 5.38
CA THR A 10 0.53 2.93 5.33
C THR A 10 -0.16 1.86 4.46
N PRO A 11 0.06 1.86 3.12
CA PRO A 11 -0.52 0.85 2.24
C PRO A 11 -0.08 -0.56 2.66
N THR A 12 -1.00 -1.51 2.61
CA THR A 12 -0.79 -2.85 3.13
C THR A 12 -1.16 -3.88 2.08
N LEU A 13 -0.26 -4.83 1.79
CA LEU A 13 -0.55 -5.97 0.94
C LEU A 13 -1.50 -6.93 1.66
N ALA A 14 -2.62 -7.27 1.03
CA ALA A 14 -3.67 -8.09 1.63
C ALA A 14 -3.15 -9.47 2.07
N ASP A 15 -2.31 -10.12 1.25
CA ASP A 15 -1.75 -11.43 1.56
C ASP A 15 -0.84 -11.39 2.78
N ASN A 16 0.03 -10.37 2.87
CA ASN A 16 0.88 -10.20 4.06
C ASN A 16 0.03 -9.95 5.32
N LEU A 17 -1.05 -9.17 5.19
CA LEU A 17 -1.96 -8.96 6.32
C LEU A 17 -2.64 -10.26 6.74
N SER A 18 -3.17 -11.04 5.79
CA SER A 18 -3.85 -12.31 6.08
C SER A 18 -2.92 -13.35 6.72
N GLU A 19 -1.69 -13.50 6.20
CA GLU A 19 -0.66 -14.35 6.81
C GLU A 19 -0.34 -13.92 8.25
N ASN A 20 -0.23 -12.62 8.48
CA ASN A 20 0.07 -12.09 9.80
C ASN A 20 -1.09 -12.29 10.78
N ILE A 21 -2.36 -12.19 10.33
CA ILE A 21 -3.53 -12.53 11.16
C ILE A 21 -3.46 -13.99 11.60
N ILE A 22 -3.17 -14.92 10.68
CA ILE A 22 -3.03 -16.35 11.01
C ILE A 22 -1.90 -16.56 12.02
N LYS A 23 -0.73 -15.91 11.81
CA LYS A 23 0.40 -15.97 12.74
C LYS A 23 0.06 -15.42 14.13
N MET A 24 -0.72 -14.34 14.20
CA MET A 24 -1.16 -13.76 15.47
C MET A 24 -2.08 -14.73 16.23
N ILE A 25 -3.00 -15.40 15.53
CA ILE A 25 -3.90 -16.41 16.11
C ILE A 25 -3.07 -17.60 16.62
N THR A 26 -2.19 -18.15 15.81
CA THR A 26 -1.37 -19.32 16.18
C THR A 26 -0.39 -19.06 17.32
N LYS A 27 0.04 -17.81 17.50
CA LYS A 27 0.90 -17.37 18.61
C LYS A 27 0.12 -16.90 19.84
N ASP A 28 -1.20 -16.99 19.83
CA ASP A 28 -2.08 -16.48 20.89
C ASP A 28 -1.78 -15.02 21.29
N VAL A 29 -1.62 -14.15 20.29
CA VAL A 29 -1.31 -12.73 20.53
C VAL A 29 -2.56 -12.01 21.03
N GLN A 30 -2.53 -11.57 22.30
CA GLN A 30 -3.65 -10.90 22.96
C GLN A 30 -3.47 -9.40 23.05
N GLY A 31 -4.56 -8.64 22.83
CA GLY A 31 -4.61 -7.18 22.95
C GLY A 31 -4.88 -6.47 21.63
N ILE A 32 -4.69 -5.15 21.61
CA ILE A 32 -4.89 -4.30 20.44
C ILE A 32 -3.52 -3.99 19.79
N PHE A 33 -3.43 -4.25 18.49
CA PHE A 33 -2.24 -4.05 17.68
C PHE A 33 -2.57 -3.35 16.37
N HIS A 34 -1.65 -2.50 15.90
CA HIS A 34 -1.68 -2.01 14.53
C HIS A 34 -0.88 -2.98 13.65
N THR A 35 -1.47 -3.37 12.53
CA THR A 35 -0.87 -4.32 11.57
C THR A 35 -1.09 -3.79 10.16
N THR A 36 -0.11 -3.02 9.66
CA THR A 36 -0.14 -2.37 8.34
C THR A 36 1.21 -2.54 7.64
N GLY A 37 1.34 -2.06 6.41
CA GLY A 37 2.66 -1.90 5.80
C GLY A 37 3.55 -0.95 6.60
N LEU A 38 4.86 -1.05 6.45
CA LEU A 38 5.84 -0.26 7.20
C LEU A 38 6.03 1.14 6.62
N SER A 39 5.84 1.30 5.32
CA SER A 39 6.11 2.57 4.63
C SER A 39 4.97 3.56 4.82
N CYS A 40 5.26 4.68 5.50
CA CYS A 40 4.38 5.85 5.52
C CYS A 40 4.61 6.66 4.24
N ILE A 41 3.67 6.68 3.33
CA ILE A 41 3.81 7.28 2.00
C ILE A 41 2.56 8.07 1.60
N ASN A 42 2.72 9.16 0.87
CA ASN A 42 1.59 9.88 0.30
C ASN A 42 1.01 9.13 -0.91
N ARG A 43 -0.24 9.46 -1.26
CA ARG A 43 -0.96 8.77 -2.33
C ARG A 43 -0.34 8.97 -3.71
N LEU A 44 0.23 10.15 -3.97
CA LEU A 44 0.88 10.46 -5.24
C LEU A 44 2.11 9.58 -5.46
N ASP A 45 3.02 9.52 -4.46
CA ASP A 45 4.24 8.73 -4.57
C ASP A 45 3.94 7.23 -4.62
N PHE A 46 2.93 6.76 -3.86
CA PHE A 46 2.44 5.39 -3.98
C PHE A 46 1.95 5.07 -5.39
N SER A 47 1.16 5.96 -6.00
CA SER A 47 0.64 5.78 -7.36
C SER A 47 1.75 5.78 -8.41
N ARG A 48 2.77 6.62 -8.24
CA ARG A 48 3.95 6.65 -9.11
C ARG A 48 4.77 5.37 -9.03
N LYS A 49 5.00 4.84 -7.82
CA LYS A 49 5.68 3.55 -7.63
C LYS A 49 4.92 2.40 -8.30
N LEU A 50 3.59 2.41 -8.22
CA LEU A 50 2.75 1.45 -8.93
C LEU A 50 2.90 1.61 -10.45
N ALA A 51 2.74 2.83 -10.97
CA ALA A 51 2.87 3.11 -12.40
C ALA A 51 4.22 2.63 -12.92
N GLU A 52 5.30 2.99 -12.26
CA GLU A 52 6.67 2.57 -12.62
C GLU A 52 6.80 1.04 -12.66
N ARG A 53 6.31 0.35 -11.62
CA ARG A 53 6.39 -1.12 -11.54
C ARG A 53 5.63 -1.81 -12.66
N PHE A 54 4.48 -1.24 -13.06
CA PHE A 54 3.63 -1.77 -14.12
C PHE A 54 3.94 -1.24 -15.52
N GLY A 55 5.01 -0.45 -15.68
CA GLY A 55 5.46 0.07 -16.98
C GLY A 55 4.66 1.27 -17.50
N TYR A 56 3.87 1.92 -16.66
CA TYR A 56 3.15 3.14 -17.03
C TYR A 56 4.02 4.39 -16.87
N SER A 57 3.80 5.36 -17.76
CA SER A 57 4.44 6.66 -17.64
C SER A 57 3.88 7.45 -16.45
N ASN A 58 4.78 8.03 -15.65
CA ASN A 58 4.42 8.95 -14.58
C ASN A 58 3.72 10.24 -15.09
N SER A 59 3.83 10.55 -16.40
CA SER A 59 3.09 11.65 -17.03
C SER A 59 1.57 11.49 -16.99
N LEU A 60 1.07 10.27 -16.78
CA LEU A 60 -0.35 9.97 -16.60
C LEU A 60 -0.89 10.37 -15.22
N ILE A 61 0.00 10.74 -14.27
CA ILE A 61 -0.33 11.04 -12.88
C ILE A 61 0.05 12.49 -12.57
N SER A 62 -0.95 13.31 -12.32
CA SER A 62 -0.78 14.72 -11.94
C SER A 62 -1.04 14.91 -10.43
N PRO A 63 -0.20 15.68 -9.72
CA PRO A 63 -0.45 16.01 -8.32
C PRO A 63 -1.65 16.95 -8.21
N CYS A 64 -2.39 16.83 -7.11
CA CYS A 64 -3.37 17.82 -6.69
C CYS A 64 -3.45 17.87 -5.16
N SER A 65 -3.95 18.95 -4.60
CA SER A 65 -4.22 19.03 -3.17
C SER A 65 -5.59 18.41 -2.82
N SER A 66 -5.76 17.99 -1.57
CA SER A 66 -7.06 17.49 -1.08
C SER A 66 -8.17 18.54 -1.14
N THR A 67 -7.82 19.82 -1.11
CA THR A 67 -8.77 20.94 -1.24
C THR A 67 -9.27 21.10 -2.67
N GLU A 68 -8.44 20.85 -3.67
CA GLU A 68 -8.81 20.90 -5.09
C GLU A 68 -9.79 19.80 -5.49
N LEU A 69 -9.66 18.60 -4.88
CA LEU A 69 -10.54 17.46 -5.17
C LEU A 69 -11.95 17.58 -4.61
N LYS A 70 -12.24 18.60 -3.80
CA LYS A 70 -13.58 18.85 -3.21
C LYS A 70 -14.21 17.58 -2.60
N GLN A 71 -13.42 16.81 -1.85
CA GLN A 71 -13.89 15.58 -1.21
C GLN A 71 -15.03 15.88 -0.24
N ILE A 72 -16.13 15.14 -0.33
CA ILE A 72 -17.30 15.30 0.55
C ILE A 72 -16.90 15.09 2.02
N ALA A 73 -16.13 14.02 2.31
CA ALA A 73 -15.62 13.74 3.64
C ALA A 73 -14.21 14.29 3.82
N LYS A 74 -13.99 15.06 4.89
CA LYS A 74 -12.64 15.51 5.26
C LYS A 74 -11.78 14.32 5.67
N ARG A 75 -10.73 14.06 4.91
CA ARG A 75 -9.77 12.99 5.22
C ARG A 75 -8.58 13.54 6.01
N PRO A 76 -8.02 12.74 6.94
CA PRO A 76 -6.81 13.13 7.66
C PRO A 76 -5.63 13.27 6.69
N LYS A 77 -4.78 14.26 6.94
CA LYS A 77 -3.52 14.42 6.19
C LYS A 77 -2.50 13.34 6.55
N GLN A 78 -2.57 12.84 7.78
CA GLN A 78 -1.65 11.84 8.32
C GLN A 78 -2.45 10.73 9.00
N SER A 79 -2.38 9.53 8.44
CA SER A 79 -3.02 8.32 8.98
C SER A 79 -2.06 7.12 9.04
N CYS A 80 -0.74 7.40 9.05
CA CYS A 80 0.25 6.34 9.22
C CYS A 80 0.21 5.79 10.64
N LEU A 81 0.35 4.46 10.76
CA LEU A 81 0.29 3.75 12.03
C LEU A 81 1.68 3.23 12.43
N ASN A 82 1.99 3.33 13.72
CA ASN A 82 3.18 2.70 14.29
C ASN A 82 2.90 1.24 14.59
N CYS A 83 3.72 0.33 14.05
CA CYS A 83 3.60 -1.10 14.17
C CYS A 83 4.66 -1.77 15.07
N ASP A 84 5.48 -0.99 15.80
CA ASP A 84 6.58 -1.52 16.64
C ASP A 84 6.09 -2.58 17.64
N LYS A 85 4.88 -2.39 18.19
CA LYS A 85 4.31 -3.30 19.18
C LYS A 85 4.09 -4.71 18.61
N ILE A 86 3.63 -4.82 17.37
CA ILE A 86 3.37 -6.12 16.74
C ILE A 86 4.66 -6.74 16.18
N ILE A 87 5.59 -5.93 15.71
CA ILE A 87 6.92 -6.36 15.26
C ILE A 87 7.67 -7.05 16.42
N LYS A 88 7.61 -6.50 17.63
CA LYS A 88 8.18 -7.11 18.84
C LYS A 88 7.57 -8.47 19.19
N LYS A 89 6.40 -8.82 18.64
CA LYS A 89 5.78 -10.15 18.74
C LYS A 89 6.25 -11.12 17.64
N GLY A 90 7.20 -10.71 16.81
CA GLY A 90 7.77 -11.53 15.72
C GLY A 90 6.83 -11.64 14.52
N ILE A 91 5.98 -10.63 14.30
CA ILE A 91 5.17 -10.49 13.10
C ILE A 91 5.95 -9.67 12.06
N HIS A 92 6.04 -10.18 10.85
CA HIS A 92 6.80 -9.58 9.76
C HIS A 92 5.89 -8.75 8.86
N LEU A 93 6.14 -7.44 8.82
CA LEU A 93 5.43 -6.49 7.97
C LEU A 93 6.33 -6.09 6.79
N LEU A 94 5.73 -5.74 5.67
CA LEU A 94 6.44 -5.42 4.44
C LEU A 94 6.55 -3.92 4.20
N GLU A 95 7.67 -3.51 3.63
CA GLU A 95 7.84 -2.20 3.02
C GLU A 95 7.06 -2.12 1.69
N ILE A 96 6.77 -0.90 1.24
CA ILE A 96 5.94 -0.67 0.06
C ILE A 96 6.55 -1.28 -1.21
N ASP A 97 7.85 -1.18 -1.41
CA ASP A 97 8.50 -1.70 -2.61
C ASP A 97 8.45 -3.24 -2.66
N GLN A 98 8.57 -3.90 -1.51
CA GLN A 98 8.38 -5.35 -1.39
C GLN A 98 6.94 -5.74 -1.71
N SER A 99 5.97 -5.01 -1.14
CA SER A 99 4.54 -5.24 -1.35
C SER A 99 4.13 -5.10 -2.81
N ILE A 100 4.58 -4.04 -3.49
CA ILE A 100 4.33 -3.81 -4.92
C ILE A 100 4.98 -4.90 -5.77
N LYS A 101 6.21 -5.32 -5.43
CA LYS A 101 6.89 -6.41 -6.15
C LYS A 101 6.11 -7.71 -6.07
N ILE A 102 5.68 -8.11 -4.87
CA ILE A 102 4.91 -9.34 -4.67
C ILE A 102 3.59 -9.29 -5.45
N MET A 103 2.85 -8.19 -5.32
CA MET A 103 1.59 -7.99 -6.05
C MET A 103 1.79 -8.08 -7.58
N TYR A 104 2.84 -7.46 -8.10
CA TYR A 104 3.17 -7.52 -9.52
C TYR A 104 3.44 -8.96 -10.00
N GLU A 105 4.24 -9.74 -9.24
CA GLU A 105 4.56 -11.13 -9.60
C GLU A 105 3.32 -12.03 -9.52
N GLN A 106 2.41 -11.79 -8.58
CA GLN A 106 1.13 -12.50 -8.49
C GLN A 106 0.27 -12.23 -9.71
N ILE A 107 0.03 -10.96 -10.05
CA ILE A 107 -0.76 -10.58 -11.22
C ILE A 107 -0.15 -11.14 -12.51
N LYS A 108 1.18 -11.08 -12.64
CA LYS A 108 1.88 -11.64 -13.79
C LYS A 108 1.68 -13.13 -13.95
N LYS A 109 1.60 -13.86 -12.84
CA LYS A 109 1.40 -15.32 -12.83
C LYS A 109 -0.04 -15.72 -13.09
N GLU A 110 -0.99 -15.03 -12.44
CA GLU A 110 -2.41 -15.40 -12.46
C GLU A 110 -3.15 -14.80 -13.65
N GLU A 111 -2.80 -13.58 -14.06
CA GLU A 111 -3.44 -12.84 -15.13
C GLU A 111 -2.42 -12.18 -16.08
N PRO A 112 -1.60 -12.97 -16.81
CA PRO A 112 -0.55 -12.43 -17.68
C PRO A 112 -1.08 -11.50 -18.77
N GLU A 113 -2.35 -11.68 -19.19
CA GLU A 113 -3.00 -10.83 -20.18
C GLU A 113 -3.22 -9.39 -19.71
N ILE A 114 -3.41 -9.18 -18.42
CA ILE A 114 -3.54 -7.82 -17.85
C ILE A 114 -2.24 -7.06 -18.07
N ILE A 115 -1.10 -7.67 -17.71
CA ILE A 115 0.21 -7.05 -17.90
C ILE A 115 0.53 -6.85 -19.39
N GLY A 116 0.20 -7.82 -20.23
CA GLY A 116 0.38 -7.72 -21.70
C GLY A 116 -0.44 -6.60 -22.35
N LYS A 117 -1.61 -6.26 -21.81
CA LYS A 117 -2.41 -5.10 -22.23
C LYS A 117 -1.89 -3.77 -21.70
N MET A 118 -1.23 -3.80 -20.55
CA MET A 118 -0.64 -2.63 -19.89
C MET A 118 0.63 -2.13 -20.60
N LEU A 119 1.35 -3.01 -21.31
CA LEU A 119 2.61 -2.71 -21.97
C LEU A 119 2.46 -2.32 -23.46
N LYS A 120 1.24 -2.26 -23.98
CA LYS A 120 0.89 -1.78 -25.34
C LYS A 120 0.31 -0.39 -25.28
#